data_664767468720456745a74ebdb39f0ff6
#
_entry.id   664767468720456745a74ebdb39f0ff6
#
_cell.length_a   1.000
_cell.length_b   1.000
_cell.length_c   1.000
_cell.angle_alpha   90.00
_cell.angle_beta   90.00
_cell.angle_gamma   90.00
#
_symmetry.space_group_name_H-M   'P 1'
#
loop_
_entity.id
_entity.type
_entity.pdbx_description
1 polymer ?
#
loop_
_entity_poly.entity_id
_entity_poly.type
_entity_poly.pdbx_seq_one_letter_code
_entity_poly.pdbx_strand_id
1 'polypeptide(L)'
;MQLYLAGALFSIAEKKFNLEFAEALKKLNGSLHITLPQIQGQEAVGKPNFEQLIFDYCKDELMKADVIVALLEGPDTDSGTCIELGFAYILKKKIIGIRTDFRGSETEGLNIMVRKVLDHYLYFPQGISIPELAGKVNALI
;
A
#
# COMPACT_ATOMS: atom_id res chain seq x y z
N MET A 1 8.13 3.62 -14.27
CA MET A 1 8.24 2.83 -13.03
C MET A 1 6.86 2.43 -12.55
N GLN A 2 6.68 1.16 -12.19
CA GLN A 2 5.41 0.60 -11.71
C GLN A 2 5.39 0.61 -10.19
N LEU A 3 4.39 1.26 -9.59
CA LEU A 3 4.16 1.31 -8.15
C LEU A 3 2.86 0.60 -7.81
N TYR A 4 2.91 -0.33 -6.87
CA TYR A 4 1.73 -0.97 -6.32
C TYR A 4 1.43 -0.37 -4.95
N LEU A 5 0.23 0.16 -4.77
CA LEU A 5 -0.22 0.71 -3.49
C LEU A 5 -1.04 -0.35 -2.73
N ALA A 6 -0.37 -1.01 -1.79
CA ALA A 6 -0.98 -1.98 -0.89
C ALA A 6 -1.64 -1.28 0.31
N GLY A 7 -2.72 -1.83 0.82
CA GLY A 7 -3.37 -1.30 2.02
C GLY A 7 -4.85 -1.62 2.07
N ALA A 8 -5.45 -1.41 3.23
CA ALA A 8 -6.89 -1.56 3.42
C ALA A 8 -7.67 -0.64 2.47
N LEU A 9 -8.79 -1.16 1.94
CA LEU A 9 -9.61 -0.51 0.91
C LEU A 9 -11.11 -0.72 1.14
N PHE A 10 -11.51 -0.95 2.36
CA PHE A 10 -12.87 -1.38 2.71
C PHE A 10 -13.75 -0.19 3.11
N SER A 11 -13.23 0.73 3.92
CA SER A 11 -13.95 1.91 4.37
C SER A 11 -13.89 3.08 3.38
N ILE A 12 -14.82 4.02 3.52
CA ILE A 12 -14.82 5.27 2.74
C ILE A 12 -13.54 6.07 2.99
N ALA A 13 -13.08 6.11 4.25
CA ALA A 13 -11.87 6.84 4.64
C ALA A 13 -10.62 6.27 3.97
N GLU A 14 -10.45 4.95 3.99
CA GLU A 14 -9.33 4.27 3.34
C GLU A 14 -9.32 4.51 1.83
N LYS A 15 -10.45 4.29 1.18
CA LYS A 15 -10.59 4.50 -0.27
C LYS A 15 -10.28 5.93 -0.69
N LYS A 16 -10.76 6.90 0.09
CA LYS A 16 -10.51 8.32 -0.17
C LYS A 16 -9.03 8.65 -0.01
N PHE A 17 -8.42 8.23 1.10
CA PHE A 17 -7.00 8.46 1.34
C PHE A 17 -6.13 7.85 0.24
N ASN A 18 -6.39 6.60 -0.14
CA ASN A 18 -5.64 5.90 -1.18
C ASN A 18 -5.65 6.66 -2.52
N LEU A 19 -6.82 7.20 -2.91
CA LEU A 19 -6.95 8.02 -4.12
C LEU A 19 -6.18 9.33 -4.02
N GLU A 20 -6.40 10.10 -2.95
CA GLU A 20 -5.74 11.39 -2.75
C GLU A 20 -4.22 11.26 -2.68
N PHE A 21 -3.73 10.21 -2.03
CA PHE A 21 -2.30 9.92 -1.94
C PHE A 21 -1.69 9.54 -3.30
N ALA A 22 -2.37 8.67 -4.06
CA ALA A 22 -1.93 8.31 -5.41
C ALA A 22 -1.91 9.52 -6.35
N GLU A 23 -2.90 10.41 -6.27
CA GLU A 23 -2.92 11.66 -7.03
C GLU A 23 -1.77 12.59 -6.65
N ALA A 24 -1.47 12.72 -5.35
CA ALA A 24 -0.36 13.52 -4.87
C ALA A 24 0.99 12.99 -5.38
N LEU A 25 1.21 11.67 -5.37
CA LEU A 25 2.39 11.04 -5.94
C LEU A 25 2.50 11.29 -7.45
N LYS A 26 1.40 11.15 -8.20
CA LYS A 26 1.37 11.42 -9.64
C LYS A 26 1.68 12.87 -10.01
N LYS A 27 1.23 13.81 -9.16
CA LYS A 27 1.56 15.24 -9.35
C LYS A 27 3.06 15.52 -9.19
N LEU A 28 3.73 14.81 -8.28
CA LEU A 28 5.16 14.94 -8.05
C LEU A 28 6.00 14.21 -9.11
N ASN A 29 5.50 13.08 -9.57
CA ASN A 29 6.21 12.24 -10.53
C ASN A 29 5.23 11.67 -11.56
N GLY A 30 5.02 12.40 -12.65
CA GLY A 30 4.08 12.04 -13.71
C GLY A 30 4.44 10.76 -14.48
N SER A 31 5.67 10.25 -14.33
CA SER A 31 6.10 8.99 -14.95
C SER A 31 5.71 7.73 -14.16
N LEU A 32 5.13 7.89 -12.96
CA LEU A 32 4.67 6.76 -12.15
C LEU A 32 3.41 6.13 -12.71
N HIS A 33 3.45 4.83 -12.89
CA HIS A 33 2.28 3.97 -13.07
C HIS A 33 1.87 3.43 -11.72
N ILE A 34 0.76 3.91 -11.15
CA ILE A 34 0.29 3.52 -9.83
C ILE A 34 -0.88 2.57 -9.97
N THR A 35 -0.70 1.35 -9.49
CA THR A 35 -1.77 0.35 -9.36
C THR A 35 -2.48 0.55 -8.03
N LEU A 36 -3.80 0.74 -8.08
CA LEU A 36 -4.73 0.84 -6.96
C LEU A 36 -5.72 -0.32 -7.00
N PRO A 37 -5.57 -1.36 -6.18
CA PRO A 37 -6.47 -2.53 -6.19
C PRO A 37 -7.95 -2.18 -6.05
N GLN A 38 -8.27 -1.14 -5.30
CA GLN A 38 -9.65 -0.70 -5.09
C GLN A 38 -10.39 -0.28 -6.39
N ILE A 39 -9.67 0.15 -7.43
CA ILE A 39 -10.29 0.57 -8.70
C ILE A 39 -10.68 -0.68 -9.49
N GLN A 40 -9.76 -1.61 -9.67
CA GLN A 40 -9.97 -2.82 -10.45
C GLN A 40 -10.86 -3.84 -9.73
N GLY A 41 -10.81 -3.87 -8.40
CA GLY A 41 -11.72 -4.69 -7.60
C GLY A 41 -13.20 -4.38 -7.87
N GLN A 42 -13.53 -3.12 -8.15
CA GLN A 42 -14.90 -2.72 -8.50
C GLN A 42 -15.37 -3.33 -9.84
N GLU A 43 -14.47 -3.49 -10.81
CA GLU A 43 -14.79 -4.08 -12.12
C GLU A 43 -15.06 -5.58 -12.05
N ALA A 44 -14.57 -6.26 -11.01
CA ALA A 44 -14.78 -7.69 -10.80
C ALA A 44 -16.09 -7.99 -10.06
N VAL A 45 -16.64 -7.02 -9.31
CA VAL A 45 -17.86 -7.21 -8.51
C VAL A 45 -19.01 -7.67 -9.40
N GLY A 46 -19.69 -8.74 -8.97
CA GLY A 46 -20.82 -9.33 -9.70
C GLY A 46 -20.45 -10.29 -10.85
N LYS A 47 -19.16 -10.46 -11.13
CA LYS A 47 -18.72 -11.47 -12.11
C LYS A 47 -18.65 -12.87 -11.47
N PRO A 48 -18.92 -13.94 -12.22
CA PRO A 48 -18.59 -15.29 -11.78
C PRO A 48 -17.09 -15.38 -11.41
N ASN A 49 -16.77 -16.04 -10.30
CA ASN A 49 -15.39 -16.18 -9.79
C ASN A 49 -14.68 -14.86 -9.46
N PHE A 50 -15.41 -13.82 -9.02
CA PHE A 50 -14.85 -12.50 -8.74
C PHE A 50 -13.66 -12.57 -7.74
N GLU A 51 -13.71 -13.47 -6.77
CA GLU A 51 -12.63 -13.66 -5.78
C GLU A 51 -11.31 -14.06 -6.46
N GLN A 52 -11.37 -15.03 -7.38
CA GLN A 52 -10.19 -15.45 -8.13
C GLN A 52 -9.68 -14.33 -9.05
N LEU A 53 -10.59 -13.59 -9.69
CA LEU A 53 -10.22 -12.47 -10.57
C LEU A 53 -9.50 -11.37 -9.79
N ILE A 54 -9.97 -11.02 -8.59
CA ILE A 54 -9.32 -10.03 -7.73
C ILE A 54 -7.95 -10.53 -7.28
N PHE A 55 -7.88 -11.78 -6.80
CA PHE A 55 -6.62 -12.37 -6.34
C PHE A 55 -5.57 -12.39 -7.46
N ASP A 56 -5.92 -12.89 -8.64
CA ASP A 56 -5.00 -12.96 -9.78
C ASP A 56 -4.56 -11.57 -10.22
N TYR A 57 -5.48 -10.60 -10.29
CA TYR A 57 -5.15 -9.23 -10.60
C TYR A 57 -4.14 -8.63 -9.62
N CYS A 58 -4.42 -8.70 -8.31
CA CYS A 58 -3.52 -8.15 -7.29
C CYS A 58 -2.14 -8.80 -7.34
N LYS A 59 -2.09 -10.13 -7.43
CA LYS A 59 -0.85 -10.90 -7.56
C LYS A 59 -0.06 -10.48 -8.80
N ASP A 60 -0.69 -10.42 -9.96
CA ASP A 60 -0.01 -10.15 -11.23
C ASP A 60 0.52 -8.70 -11.29
N GLU A 61 -0.24 -7.73 -10.78
CA GLU A 61 0.20 -6.35 -10.70
C GLU A 61 1.33 -6.14 -9.68
N LEU A 62 1.27 -6.82 -8.53
CA LEU A 62 2.35 -6.82 -7.57
C LEU A 62 3.63 -7.42 -8.16
N MET A 63 3.53 -8.49 -8.94
CA MET A 63 4.69 -9.10 -9.62
C MET A 63 5.33 -8.16 -10.64
N LYS A 64 4.55 -7.33 -11.33
CA LYS A 64 5.03 -6.32 -12.30
C LYS A 64 5.63 -5.09 -11.62
N ALA A 65 5.23 -4.79 -10.39
CA ALA A 65 5.67 -3.58 -9.70
C ALA A 65 7.17 -3.55 -9.45
N ASP A 66 7.76 -2.37 -9.57
CA ASP A 66 9.16 -2.09 -9.18
C ASP A 66 9.25 -1.78 -7.69
N VAL A 67 8.21 -1.12 -7.15
CA VAL A 67 8.13 -0.70 -5.75
C VAL A 67 6.73 -0.93 -5.19
N ILE A 68 6.68 -1.39 -3.95
CA ILE A 68 5.46 -1.54 -3.17
C ILE A 68 5.43 -0.44 -2.11
N VAL A 69 4.37 0.35 -2.10
CA VAL A 69 4.08 1.29 -1.02
C VAL A 69 2.90 0.74 -0.24
N ALA A 70 3.10 0.46 1.04
CA ALA A 70 2.11 -0.19 1.89
C ALA A 70 1.57 0.75 2.97
N LEU A 71 0.26 0.94 3.00
CA LEU A 71 -0.45 1.69 4.04
C LEU A 71 -0.80 0.74 5.19
N LEU A 72 -0.15 0.94 6.33
CA LEU A 72 -0.13 0.02 7.47
C LEU A 72 -0.93 0.58 8.66
N GLU A 73 -2.10 1.10 8.36
CA GLU A 73 -2.99 1.73 9.34
C GLU A 73 -3.83 0.70 10.11
N GLY A 74 -4.36 1.13 11.23
CA GLY A 74 -5.26 0.32 12.06
C GLY A 74 -4.57 -0.36 13.24
N PRO A 75 -5.33 -1.01 14.15
CA PRO A 75 -4.78 -1.72 15.31
C PRO A 75 -3.89 -2.91 14.88
N ASP A 76 -4.24 -3.54 13.77
CA ASP A 76 -3.43 -4.55 13.07
C ASP A 76 -3.39 -4.23 11.59
N THR A 77 -2.29 -4.59 10.93
CA THR A 77 -2.19 -4.50 9.47
C THR A 77 -3.20 -5.43 8.81
N ASP A 78 -3.90 -4.94 7.80
CA ASP A 78 -4.83 -5.75 7.01
C ASP A 78 -4.17 -7.05 6.52
N SER A 79 -4.89 -8.17 6.67
CA SER A 79 -4.36 -9.51 6.36
C SER A 79 -4.00 -9.70 4.88
N GLY A 80 -4.77 -9.09 3.96
CA GLY A 80 -4.45 -9.09 2.53
C GLY A 80 -3.14 -8.36 2.26
N THR A 81 -3.00 -7.19 2.86
CA THR A 81 -1.75 -6.39 2.79
C THR A 81 -0.56 -7.16 3.35
N CYS A 82 -0.72 -7.92 4.44
CA CYS A 82 0.35 -8.76 4.98
C CYS A 82 0.81 -9.85 3.98
N ILE A 83 -0.12 -10.46 3.26
CA ILE A 83 0.19 -11.46 2.20
C ILE A 83 0.93 -10.80 1.04
N GLU A 84 0.48 -9.63 0.60
CA GLU A 84 1.13 -8.85 -0.46
C GLU A 84 2.57 -8.47 -0.09
N LEU A 85 2.80 -8.03 1.15
CA LEU A 85 4.14 -7.74 1.68
C LEU A 85 5.03 -8.99 1.70
N GLY A 86 4.48 -10.14 2.08
CA GLY A 86 5.20 -11.42 2.04
C GLY A 86 5.63 -11.80 0.62
N PHE A 87 4.75 -11.66 -0.37
CA PHE A 87 5.09 -11.87 -1.78
C PHE A 87 6.15 -10.88 -2.26
N ALA A 88 5.99 -9.60 -1.95
CA ALA A 88 6.94 -8.56 -2.32
C ALA A 88 8.35 -8.83 -1.77
N TYR A 89 8.44 -9.24 -0.50
CA TYR A 89 9.69 -9.57 0.15
C TYR A 89 10.40 -10.76 -0.52
N ILE A 90 9.69 -11.84 -0.79
CA ILE A 90 10.26 -13.02 -1.47
C ILE A 90 10.69 -12.68 -2.90
N LEU A 91 9.97 -11.81 -3.58
CA LEU A 91 10.29 -11.31 -4.92
C LEU A 91 11.39 -10.23 -4.92
N LYS A 92 11.93 -9.87 -3.76
CA LYS A 92 12.97 -8.83 -3.58
C LYS A 92 12.55 -7.47 -4.15
N LYS A 93 11.27 -7.14 -4.04
CA LYS A 93 10.75 -5.82 -4.40
C LYS A 93 11.16 -4.81 -3.33
N LYS A 94 11.32 -3.55 -3.72
CA LYS A 94 11.49 -2.45 -2.76
C LYS A 94 10.17 -2.21 -2.04
N ILE A 95 10.20 -2.17 -0.70
CA ILE A 95 8.99 -2.05 0.13
C ILE A 95 9.11 -0.82 1.03
N ILE A 96 8.18 0.12 0.88
CA ILE A 96 8.06 1.33 1.69
C ILE A 96 6.76 1.22 2.49
N GLY A 97 6.85 1.05 3.81
CA GLY A 97 5.70 1.07 4.71
C GLY A 97 5.40 2.47 5.22
N ILE A 98 4.13 2.82 5.29
CA ILE A 98 3.61 4.08 5.82
C ILE A 98 2.65 3.78 6.95
N ARG A 99 2.79 4.51 8.07
CA ARG A 99 1.85 4.46 9.18
C ARG A 99 1.71 5.83 9.82
N THR A 100 0.45 6.24 10.00
CA THR A 100 0.10 7.47 10.72
C THR A 100 -0.68 7.17 12.01
N ASP A 101 -1.16 5.95 12.17
CA ASP A 101 -1.89 5.52 13.36
C ASP A 101 -0.97 5.42 14.57
N PHE A 102 -1.34 6.12 15.65
CA PHE A 102 -0.58 6.13 16.90
C PHE A 102 -0.82 4.91 17.80
N ARG A 103 -1.85 4.11 17.52
CA ARG A 103 -2.16 2.90 18.30
C ARG A 103 -1.02 1.90 18.15
N GLY A 104 -0.44 1.50 19.29
CA GLY A 104 0.73 0.66 19.30
C GLY A 104 0.43 -0.84 19.26
N SER A 105 1.35 -1.59 18.70
CA SER A 105 1.50 -3.02 18.90
C SER A 105 2.95 -3.33 19.28
N GLU A 106 3.60 -4.34 18.69
CA GLU A 106 4.94 -4.78 19.10
C GLU A 106 6.06 -3.77 18.82
N THR A 107 6.12 -3.25 17.59
CA THR A 107 7.26 -2.43 17.11
C THR A 107 6.75 -1.18 16.40
N GLU A 108 6.74 -0.05 17.09
CA GLU A 108 6.26 1.22 16.52
C GLU A 108 4.89 1.06 15.83
N GLY A 109 3.99 0.29 16.46
CA GLY A 109 2.65 0.06 15.95
C GLY A 109 2.49 -1.11 14.96
N LEU A 110 3.54 -1.86 14.66
CA LEU A 110 3.49 -2.99 13.73
C LEU A 110 3.90 -4.31 14.39
N ASN A 111 3.31 -5.40 13.88
CA ASN A 111 3.84 -6.73 14.11
C ASN A 111 5.28 -6.83 13.61
N ILE A 112 6.16 -7.52 14.33
CA ILE A 112 7.58 -7.62 13.99
C ILE A 112 7.83 -8.20 12.61
N MET A 113 7.03 -9.16 12.13
CA MET A 113 7.18 -9.73 10.79
C MET A 113 6.88 -8.70 9.71
N VAL A 114 5.81 -7.92 9.88
CA VAL A 114 5.47 -6.82 8.98
C VAL A 114 6.57 -5.76 8.97
N ARG A 115 7.06 -5.38 10.16
CA ARG A 115 8.12 -4.37 10.29
C ARG A 115 9.43 -4.78 9.60
N LYS A 116 9.78 -6.06 9.64
CA LYS A 116 11.08 -6.58 9.14
C LYS A 116 11.14 -6.81 7.63
N VAL A 117 10.02 -6.87 6.94
CA VAL A 117 10.01 -6.96 5.47
C VAL A 117 10.11 -5.60 4.78
N LEU A 118 10.04 -4.49 5.54
CA LEU A 118 10.11 -3.14 4.99
C LEU A 118 11.56 -2.69 4.80
N ASP A 119 11.89 -2.16 3.62
CA ASP A 119 13.16 -1.46 3.39
C ASP A 119 13.16 -0.08 4.05
N HIS A 120 12.00 0.61 3.96
CA HIS A 120 11.78 1.91 4.61
C HIS A 120 10.48 1.91 5.38
N TYR A 121 10.49 2.51 6.57
CA TYR A 121 9.30 2.70 7.39
C TYR A 121 9.11 4.19 7.71
N LEU A 122 8.03 4.75 7.21
CA LEU A 122 7.62 6.12 7.43
C LEU A 122 6.52 6.15 8.50
N TYR A 123 6.91 6.49 9.72
CA TYR A 123 6.01 6.51 10.88
C TYR A 123 5.77 7.95 11.36
N PHE A 124 4.53 8.41 11.28
CA PHE A 124 4.10 9.77 11.63
C PHE A 124 2.90 9.77 12.59
N PRO A 125 3.07 9.30 13.85
CA PRO A 125 1.96 9.17 14.80
C PRO A 125 1.36 10.52 15.22
N GLN A 126 2.04 11.62 14.97
CA GLN A 126 1.53 12.98 15.20
C GLN A 126 0.77 13.56 13.99
N GLY A 127 0.68 12.78 12.92
CA GLY A 127 0.08 13.19 11.65
C GLY A 127 1.10 13.80 10.69
N ILE A 128 0.71 13.82 9.43
CA ILE A 128 1.45 14.42 8.31
C ILE A 128 0.42 14.77 7.22
N SER A 129 0.66 15.83 6.46
CA SER A 129 -0.19 16.12 5.31
C SER A 129 0.07 15.16 4.14
N ILE A 130 -0.95 14.88 3.33
CA ILE A 130 -0.81 13.99 2.16
C ILE A 130 0.27 14.49 1.19
N PRO A 131 0.38 15.79 0.85
CA PRO A 131 1.45 16.28 -0.03
C PRO A 131 2.86 16.06 0.55
N GLU A 132 3.05 16.28 1.84
CA GLU A 132 4.35 16.03 2.49
C GLU A 132 4.70 14.56 2.51
N LEU A 133 3.72 13.69 2.83
CA LEU A 133 3.89 12.24 2.81
C LEU A 133 4.27 11.75 1.41
N ALA A 134 3.57 12.23 0.38
CA ALA A 134 3.89 11.92 -1.01
C ALA A 134 5.30 12.38 -1.39
N GLY A 135 5.74 13.55 -0.92
CA GLY A 135 7.11 14.04 -1.11
C GLY A 135 8.15 13.12 -0.49
N LYS A 136 7.90 12.63 0.73
CA LYS A 136 8.82 11.69 1.41
C LYS A 136 8.90 10.33 0.70
N VAL A 137 7.76 9.81 0.23
CA VAL A 137 7.74 8.57 -0.55
C VAL A 137 8.43 8.77 -1.90
N ASN A 138 8.16 9.86 -2.61
CA ASN A 138 8.79 10.15 -3.90
C ASN A 138 10.32 10.27 -3.81
N ALA A 139 10.85 10.71 -2.67
CA ALA A 139 12.29 10.77 -2.44
C ALA A 139 12.94 9.39 -2.20
N LEU A 140 12.15 8.36 -1.95
CA LEU A 140 12.59 6.99 -1.70
C LEU A 140 12.44 6.05 -2.91
N ILE A 141 11.76 6.47 -3.97
CA ILE A 141 11.47 5.62 -5.13
C ILE A 141 12.34 5.95 -6.35
#